data_7f0d8f259cf5e3edd6302ed941b93315
#
_entry.id   7f0d8f259cf5e3edd6302ed941b93315
#
_cell.length_a   1.000
_cell.length_b   1.000
_cell.length_c   1.000
_cell.angle_alpha   90.00
_cell.angle_beta   90.00
_cell.angle_gamma   90.00
#
_symmetry.space_group_name_H-M   'P 1'
#
loop_
_entity.id
_entity.type
_entity.pdbx_description
1 polymer ?
#
loop_
_entity_poly.entity_id
_entity_poly.type
_entity_poly.pdbx_seq_one_letter_code
_entity_poly.pdbx_strand_id
1 'polypeptide(L)'
;MPAIVDELTGRLDAALGFGIEAAVVAKHARRLQRLGWSRALDPDGPGTWAQGEPPPREGCALDVLIDGEEAMAAIAQAIASAQRFVHITGWHFAPQFELVRGEPAAALGALLAEAAERVDVRVLAWAGAPLPLFHPSRDEVREGIERLVRQTRIRAELDPREHPFHCHHEKTVVIDGEVAFVGGIDMTDFGGDRNDTSAHPARRRLGWHDVATRLRGPAVADVGAHFALRWRELTGETVPEPPPPASCGEHTVQVVRTVSEVMYKSLPQGDFRILESYARALRSSRDFVYLENQFLWAPEIVELLAAKLRDPPQESFRLIVVLPAKANNGQDDTKGQLGRLVAADDGAGRLLAATLRSLTGTRDDPLYVHAKVGIVDDRWLTVGSANLNAHSLLNDTEMNVCTDHRELARQTRLRLWAEHLDTDPEAIAGRSVAEVVDELWRPIAAEQLRRLQADEPPTHHLLGLPGVSRRSRRLLGPVQGLLDDA
;
A
#
# COMPACT_ATOMS: atom_id res chain seq x y z
N MET A 1 16.43 -37.48 -21.88
CA MET A 1 17.50 -36.97 -21.01
C MET A 1 17.40 -35.48 -20.70
N PRO A 2 17.12 -34.52 -21.63
CA PRO A 2 17.00 -33.09 -21.28
C PRO A 2 15.90 -32.79 -20.27
N ALA A 3 14.74 -33.40 -20.40
CA ALA A 3 13.59 -33.16 -19.51
C ALA A 3 13.82 -33.62 -18.06
N ILE A 4 14.57 -34.71 -17.84
CA ILE A 4 14.90 -35.20 -16.50
C ILE A 4 15.95 -34.32 -15.82
N VAL A 5 16.90 -33.80 -16.58
CA VAL A 5 17.90 -32.85 -16.08
C VAL A 5 17.24 -31.53 -15.73
N ASP A 6 16.31 -31.02 -16.55
CA ASP A 6 15.52 -29.82 -16.27
C ASP A 6 14.60 -29.98 -15.06
N GLU A 7 14.03 -31.15 -14.84
CA GLU A 7 13.21 -31.46 -13.67
C GLU A 7 14.04 -31.54 -12.39
N LEU A 8 15.20 -32.20 -12.44
CA LEU A 8 16.14 -32.30 -11.30
C LEU A 8 16.75 -30.96 -10.93
N THR A 9 17.15 -30.16 -11.91
CA THR A 9 17.67 -28.81 -11.68
C THR A 9 16.57 -27.89 -11.12
N GLY A 10 15.33 -28.02 -11.59
CA GLY A 10 14.19 -27.25 -11.06
C GLY A 10 13.84 -27.62 -9.60
N ARG A 11 13.98 -28.91 -9.23
CA ARG A 11 13.74 -29.36 -7.83
C ARG A 11 14.87 -28.91 -6.89
N LEU A 12 16.13 -28.94 -7.34
CA LEU A 12 17.26 -28.42 -6.57
C LEU A 12 17.17 -26.91 -6.38
N ASP A 13 16.80 -26.18 -7.42
CA ASP A 13 16.60 -24.74 -7.40
C ASP A 13 15.47 -24.34 -6.42
N ALA A 14 14.35 -25.08 -6.45
CA ALA A 14 13.25 -24.88 -5.52
C ALA A 14 13.63 -25.19 -4.07
N ALA A 15 14.40 -26.27 -3.84
CA ALA A 15 14.86 -26.64 -2.50
C ALA A 15 15.86 -25.62 -1.92
N LEU A 16 16.76 -25.09 -2.74
CA LEU A 16 17.72 -24.05 -2.35
C LEU A 16 16.99 -22.73 -2.07
N GLY A 17 16.04 -22.32 -2.93
CA GLY A 17 15.20 -21.14 -2.72
C GLY A 17 14.40 -21.22 -1.43
N PHE A 18 13.79 -22.38 -1.15
CA PHE A 18 13.07 -22.61 0.10
C PHE A 18 13.99 -22.54 1.34
N GLY A 19 15.21 -23.09 1.24
CA GLY A 19 16.21 -23.02 2.32
C GLY A 19 16.67 -21.60 2.61
N ILE A 20 16.89 -20.79 1.59
CA ILE A 20 17.28 -19.37 1.73
C ILE A 20 16.14 -18.58 2.35
N GLU A 21 14.92 -18.74 1.84
CA GLU A 21 13.74 -18.04 2.38
C GLU A 21 13.48 -18.40 3.85
N ALA A 22 13.60 -19.68 4.22
CA ALA A 22 13.49 -20.11 5.61
C ALA A 22 14.56 -19.47 6.50
N ALA A 23 15.78 -19.25 5.98
CA ALA A 23 16.83 -18.55 6.70
C ALA A 23 16.52 -17.05 6.88
N VAL A 24 15.94 -16.39 5.86
CA VAL A 24 15.48 -14.99 5.93
C VAL A 24 14.37 -14.84 6.96
N VAL A 25 13.33 -15.66 6.90
CA VAL A 25 12.22 -15.66 7.89
C VAL A 25 12.75 -15.87 9.31
N ALA A 26 13.70 -16.82 9.48
CA ALA A 26 14.33 -17.06 10.78
C ALA A 26 15.20 -15.86 11.26
N LYS A 27 15.81 -15.10 10.35
CA LYS A 27 16.54 -13.85 10.65
C LYS A 27 15.55 -12.77 11.13
N HIS A 28 14.43 -12.57 10.41
CA HIS A 28 13.39 -11.61 10.79
C HIS A 28 12.78 -11.97 12.16
N ALA A 29 12.41 -13.22 12.37
CA ALA A 29 11.85 -13.67 13.65
C ALA A 29 12.82 -13.43 14.82
N ARG A 30 14.11 -13.75 14.66
CA ARG A 30 15.14 -13.50 15.69
C ARG A 30 15.35 -11.99 15.93
N ARG A 31 15.28 -11.16 14.87
CA ARG A 31 15.37 -9.70 15.00
C ARG A 31 14.19 -9.17 15.81
N LEU A 32 12.97 -9.50 15.41
CA LEU A 32 11.74 -9.08 16.09
C LEU A 32 11.71 -9.58 17.55
N GLN A 33 12.13 -10.80 17.81
CA GLN A 33 12.24 -11.33 19.18
C GLN A 33 13.19 -10.51 20.05
N ARG A 34 14.37 -10.17 19.55
CA ARG A 34 15.34 -9.33 20.28
C ARG A 34 14.81 -7.93 20.58
N LEU A 35 13.96 -7.39 19.72
CA LEU A 35 13.34 -6.08 19.87
C LEU A 35 12.05 -6.09 20.70
N GLY A 36 11.60 -7.28 21.16
CA GLY A 36 10.34 -7.42 21.91
C GLY A 36 9.08 -7.42 21.02
N TRP A 37 9.24 -7.69 19.72
CA TRP A 37 8.18 -7.66 18.71
C TRP A 37 7.77 -9.05 18.19
N SER A 38 7.97 -10.13 18.94
CA SER A 38 7.55 -11.48 18.52
C SER A 38 6.06 -11.52 18.11
N ARG A 39 5.22 -10.71 18.77
CA ARG A 39 3.79 -10.60 18.46
C ARG A 39 3.48 -10.09 17.06
N ALA A 40 4.43 -9.41 16.39
CA ALA A 40 4.21 -8.96 15.01
C ALA A 40 4.07 -10.13 14.03
N LEU A 41 4.72 -11.26 14.32
CA LEU A 41 4.59 -12.49 13.53
C LEU A 41 3.58 -13.48 14.14
N ASP A 42 3.55 -13.55 15.46
CA ASP A 42 2.70 -14.48 16.22
C ASP A 42 1.94 -13.73 17.31
N PRO A 43 0.86 -13.02 16.93
CA PRO A 43 0.11 -12.20 17.87
C PRO A 43 -0.74 -13.05 18.81
N ASP A 44 -0.70 -12.70 20.10
CA ASP A 44 -1.52 -13.33 21.12
C ASP A 44 -2.97 -12.85 21.09
N GLY A 45 -3.89 -13.77 21.42
CA GLY A 45 -5.30 -13.48 21.65
C GLY A 45 -6.11 -13.14 20.39
N PRO A 46 -7.43 -13.03 20.54
CA PRO A 46 -8.36 -12.69 19.45
C PRO A 46 -8.33 -11.18 19.13
N GLY A 47 -8.90 -10.84 17.96
CA GLY A 47 -9.08 -9.45 17.51
C GLY A 47 -8.08 -9.04 16.45
N THR A 48 -8.40 -7.92 15.80
CA THR A 48 -7.67 -7.39 14.64
C THR A 48 -6.75 -6.21 14.98
N TRP A 49 -6.88 -5.64 16.18
CA TRP A 49 -6.12 -4.48 16.63
C TRP A 49 -4.69 -4.86 17.03
N ALA A 50 -3.71 -4.15 16.49
CA ALA A 50 -2.33 -4.28 16.94
C ALA A 50 -2.17 -3.72 18.37
N GLN A 51 -1.31 -4.34 19.16
CA GLN A 51 -1.10 -3.94 20.56
C GLN A 51 -0.12 -2.76 20.69
N GLY A 52 -0.35 -1.94 21.72
CA GLY A 52 0.52 -0.80 22.07
C GLY A 52 -0.01 0.56 21.62
N GLU A 53 0.88 1.55 21.61
CA GLU A 53 0.55 2.94 21.31
C GLU A 53 0.88 3.32 19.84
N PRO A 54 -0.01 4.05 19.14
CA PRO A 54 -1.33 4.47 19.60
C PRO A 54 -2.35 3.31 19.59
N PRO A 55 -3.32 3.33 20.53
CA PRO A 55 -4.42 2.37 20.58
C PRO A 55 -5.49 2.70 19.53
N PRO A 56 -6.47 1.82 19.31
CA PRO A 56 -7.67 2.17 18.55
C PRO A 56 -8.39 3.37 19.19
N ARG A 57 -8.83 4.32 18.35
CA ARG A 57 -9.56 5.52 18.74
C ARG A 57 -11.00 5.45 18.25
N GLU A 58 -11.94 5.49 19.18
CA GLU A 58 -13.37 5.58 18.86
C GLU A 58 -13.78 6.99 18.45
N GLY A 59 -14.94 7.12 17.79
CA GLY A 59 -15.51 8.41 17.43
C GLY A 59 -14.88 9.07 16.22
N CYS A 60 -14.20 8.32 15.37
CA CYS A 60 -13.62 8.81 14.13
C CYS A 60 -14.62 8.76 12.96
N ALA A 61 -14.43 9.64 11.99
CA ALA A 61 -15.01 9.52 10.65
C ALA A 61 -13.86 9.19 9.68
N LEU A 62 -14.01 8.08 8.97
CA LEU A 62 -13.03 7.59 8.00
C LEU A 62 -13.71 7.44 6.64
N ASP A 63 -13.23 8.18 5.64
CA ASP A 63 -13.67 8.07 4.26
C ASP A 63 -12.55 7.39 3.46
N VAL A 64 -12.91 6.44 2.60
CA VAL A 64 -11.98 5.82 1.64
C VAL A 64 -12.12 6.51 0.30
N LEU A 65 -11.00 7.00 -0.23
CA LEU A 65 -10.88 7.75 -1.47
C LEU A 65 -10.19 6.84 -2.49
N ILE A 66 -10.92 6.49 -3.54
CA ILE A 66 -10.43 5.61 -4.59
C ILE A 66 -9.91 6.48 -5.73
N ASP A 67 -8.73 6.17 -6.18
CA ASP A 67 -7.94 6.88 -7.18
C ASP A 67 -7.53 8.31 -6.81
N GLY A 68 -6.59 8.81 -7.58
CA GLY A 68 -5.98 10.12 -7.34
C GLY A 68 -6.94 11.28 -7.49
N GLU A 69 -7.92 11.19 -8.38
CA GLU A 69 -8.88 12.28 -8.60
C GLU A 69 -9.67 12.58 -7.32
N GLU A 70 -10.24 11.56 -6.65
CA GLU A 70 -10.93 11.75 -5.37
C GLU A 70 -9.98 12.27 -4.28
N ALA A 71 -8.84 11.62 -4.15
CA ALA A 71 -7.89 11.92 -3.07
C ALA A 71 -7.25 13.30 -3.22
N MET A 72 -6.79 13.65 -4.43
CA MET A 72 -6.11 14.91 -4.69
C MET A 72 -7.06 16.10 -4.58
N ALA A 73 -8.31 15.97 -5.04
CA ALA A 73 -9.33 17.00 -4.88
C ALA A 73 -9.64 17.27 -3.39
N ALA A 74 -9.79 16.20 -2.60
CA ALA A 74 -10.02 16.31 -1.15
C ALA A 74 -8.83 16.94 -0.41
N ILE A 75 -7.60 16.56 -0.75
CA ILE A 75 -6.37 17.14 -0.19
C ILE A 75 -6.26 18.62 -0.55
N ALA A 76 -6.48 18.99 -1.83
CA ALA A 76 -6.42 20.37 -2.28
C ALA A 76 -7.43 21.25 -1.52
N GLN A 77 -8.67 20.78 -1.37
CA GLN A 77 -9.71 21.47 -0.59
C GLN A 77 -9.30 21.66 0.87
N ALA A 78 -8.73 20.62 1.50
CA ALA A 78 -8.29 20.71 2.89
C ALA A 78 -7.14 21.70 3.07
N ILE A 79 -6.13 21.70 2.17
CA ILE A 79 -5.02 22.69 2.19
C ILE A 79 -5.55 24.10 2.02
N ALA A 80 -6.47 24.33 1.07
CA ALA A 80 -7.04 25.67 0.83
C ALA A 80 -7.83 26.19 2.04
N SER A 81 -8.44 25.31 2.85
CA SER A 81 -9.23 25.66 4.04
C SER A 81 -8.43 25.75 5.33
N ALA A 82 -7.13 25.43 5.32
CA ALA A 82 -6.26 25.43 6.50
C ALA A 82 -6.25 26.78 7.25
N GLN A 83 -6.34 26.72 8.60
CA GLN A 83 -6.42 27.89 9.48
C GLN A 83 -5.24 28.00 10.44
N ARG A 84 -4.48 26.94 10.69
CA ARG A 84 -3.36 26.92 11.66
C ARG A 84 -2.09 26.35 11.05
N PHE A 85 -2.16 25.17 10.47
CA PHE A 85 -1.00 24.53 9.86
C PHE A 85 -1.35 23.46 8.83
N VAL A 86 -0.37 23.20 7.95
CA VAL A 86 -0.36 22.08 7.01
C VAL A 86 0.94 21.30 7.18
N HIS A 87 0.88 20.05 7.61
CA HIS A 87 2.03 19.16 7.76
C HIS A 87 1.93 18.02 6.75
N ILE A 88 2.96 17.81 5.95
CA ILE A 88 2.97 16.82 4.87
C ILE A 88 4.19 15.94 4.98
N THR A 89 4.01 14.62 4.85
CA THR A 89 5.10 13.68 4.57
C THR A 89 4.90 13.02 3.23
N GLY A 90 5.98 12.64 2.55
CA GLY A 90 5.91 11.90 1.29
C GLY A 90 7.27 11.39 0.82
N TRP A 91 7.20 10.50 -0.15
CA TRP A 91 8.36 9.89 -0.76
C TRP A 91 8.98 10.81 -1.84
N HIS A 92 8.13 11.45 -2.66
CA HIS A 92 8.55 12.38 -3.71
C HIS A 92 7.49 13.46 -3.95
N PHE A 93 7.94 14.70 -4.14
CA PHE A 93 7.07 15.86 -4.41
C PHE A 93 7.44 16.51 -5.75
N ALA A 94 6.43 16.77 -6.56
CA ALA A 94 6.57 17.55 -7.78
C ALA A 94 5.77 18.87 -7.64
N PRO A 95 6.40 20.03 -7.44
CA PRO A 95 5.69 21.29 -7.23
C PRO A 95 4.73 21.68 -8.35
N GLN A 96 5.01 21.23 -9.57
CA GLN A 96 4.17 21.45 -10.76
C GLN A 96 3.01 20.44 -10.90
N PHE A 97 2.94 19.42 -10.05
CA PHE A 97 1.89 18.41 -10.11
C PHE A 97 0.53 19.04 -9.79
N GLU A 98 -0.43 18.85 -10.70
CA GLU A 98 -1.79 19.39 -10.54
C GLU A 98 -2.62 18.42 -9.68
N LEU A 99 -2.97 18.86 -8.47
CA LEU A 99 -3.90 18.12 -7.61
C LEU A 99 -5.33 18.20 -8.15
N VAL A 100 -5.70 19.35 -8.68
CA VAL A 100 -6.99 19.56 -9.34
C VAL A 100 -6.72 19.93 -10.80
N ARG A 101 -7.33 19.17 -11.70
CA ARG A 101 -7.26 19.38 -13.16
C ARG A 101 -8.48 20.16 -13.65
N GLY A 102 -8.31 20.85 -14.74
CA GLY A 102 -9.36 21.68 -15.34
C GLY A 102 -9.24 23.14 -14.91
N GLU A 103 -10.34 23.88 -14.94
CA GLU A 103 -10.34 25.29 -14.57
C GLU A 103 -11.23 25.53 -13.34
N PRO A 104 -10.67 26.12 -12.25
CA PRO A 104 -9.24 26.45 -12.09
C PRO A 104 -8.38 25.23 -11.76
N ALA A 105 -7.22 25.09 -12.39
CA ALA A 105 -6.23 24.07 -12.04
C ALA A 105 -5.50 24.47 -10.75
N ALA A 106 -5.12 23.49 -9.93
CA ALA A 106 -4.39 23.72 -8.69
C ALA A 106 -3.11 22.85 -8.63
N ALA A 107 -1.97 23.47 -8.90
CA ALA A 107 -0.67 22.83 -8.72
C ALA A 107 -0.26 22.83 -7.24
N LEU A 108 0.39 21.75 -6.80
CA LEU A 108 0.84 21.54 -5.42
C LEU A 108 1.63 22.74 -4.88
N GLY A 109 2.66 23.20 -5.63
CA GLY A 109 3.51 24.30 -5.21
C GLY A 109 2.75 25.61 -5.02
N ALA A 110 1.83 25.93 -5.92
CA ALA A 110 1.00 27.13 -5.82
C ALA A 110 0.06 27.07 -4.61
N LEU A 111 -0.62 25.95 -4.41
CA LEU A 111 -1.51 25.71 -3.29
C LEU A 111 -0.80 25.83 -1.93
N LEU A 112 0.37 25.20 -1.80
CA LEU A 112 1.15 25.27 -0.56
C LEU A 112 1.76 26.67 -0.33
N ALA A 113 2.20 27.36 -1.38
CA ALA A 113 2.70 28.73 -1.27
C ALA A 113 1.59 29.69 -0.80
N GLU A 114 0.38 29.58 -1.35
CA GLU A 114 -0.76 30.37 -0.92
C GLU A 114 -1.15 30.06 0.54
N ALA A 115 -1.18 28.78 0.92
CA ALA A 115 -1.42 28.38 2.30
C ALA A 115 -0.36 28.96 3.26
N ALA A 116 0.92 28.93 2.86
CA ALA A 116 2.05 29.39 3.66
C ALA A 116 2.03 30.92 3.94
N GLU A 117 1.26 31.70 3.21
CA GLU A 117 1.03 33.11 3.56
C GLU A 117 0.11 33.31 4.78
N ARG A 118 -0.66 32.26 5.14
CA ARG A 118 -1.67 32.31 6.20
C ARG A 118 -1.38 31.40 7.37
N VAL A 119 -0.76 30.25 7.12
CA VAL A 119 -0.56 29.18 8.11
C VAL A 119 0.87 28.61 8.06
N ASP A 120 1.26 27.87 9.11
CA ASP A 120 2.56 27.17 9.13
C ASP A 120 2.51 25.94 8.20
N VAL A 121 3.28 25.95 7.12
CA VAL A 121 3.37 24.84 6.16
C VAL A 121 4.71 24.15 6.31
N ARG A 122 4.68 22.86 6.65
CA ARG A 122 5.87 22.02 6.80
C ARG A 122 5.79 20.77 5.94
N VAL A 123 6.86 20.51 5.22
CA VAL A 123 7.00 19.33 4.34
C VAL A 123 8.20 18.52 4.78
N LEU A 124 7.99 17.24 4.98
CA LEU A 124 9.03 16.27 5.33
C LEU A 124 9.11 15.21 4.23
N ALA A 125 10.14 15.27 3.42
CA ALA A 125 10.35 14.36 2.31
C ALA A 125 11.48 13.35 2.61
N TRP A 126 11.37 12.16 2.04
CA TRP A 126 12.53 11.28 1.92
C TRP A 126 13.64 11.98 1.13
N ALA A 127 14.89 11.82 1.54
CA ALA A 127 16.02 12.51 0.91
C ALA A 127 16.40 11.97 -0.49
N GLY A 128 15.73 10.91 -0.96
CA GLY A 128 16.06 10.23 -2.21
C GLY A 128 17.13 9.16 -2.04
N ALA A 129 17.27 8.32 -3.06
CA ALA A 129 18.19 7.21 -3.06
C ALA A 129 19.67 7.64 -2.89
N PRO A 130 20.43 7.00 -1.98
CA PRO A 130 21.82 7.37 -1.71
C PRO A 130 22.76 7.02 -2.88
N LEU A 131 22.36 6.07 -3.74
CA LEU A 131 23.13 5.65 -4.91
C LEU A 131 22.50 6.21 -6.18
N PRO A 132 23.30 6.80 -7.10
CA PRO A 132 22.77 7.50 -8.28
C PRO A 132 22.13 6.58 -9.34
N LEU A 133 22.20 5.26 -9.16
CA LEU A 133 21.55 4.27 -10.03
C LEU A 133 20.06 4.09 -9.70
N PHE A 134 19.61 4.57 -8.54
CA PHE A 134 18.22 4.45 -8.10
C PHE A 134 17.51 5.81 -8.17
N HIS A 135 16.23 5.79 -8.52
CA HIS A 135 15.40 6.98 -8.68
C HIS A 135 14.19 6.94 -7.74
N PRO A 136 13.77 8.11 -7.21
CA PRO A 136 14.41 9.40 -7.37
C PRO A 136 15.75 9.47 -6.61
N SER A 137 16.76 10.02 -7.28
CA SER A 137 18.05 10.28 -6.66
C SER A 137 17.98 11.43 -5.65
N ARG A 138 18.99 11.56 -4.77
CA ARG A 138 19.07 12.68 -3.81
C ARG A 138 19.08 14.05 -4.48
N ASP A 139 19.68 14.17 -5.66
CA ASP A 139 19.72 15.43 -6.40
C ASP A 139 18.35 15.79 -6.97
N GLU A 140 17.61 14.83 -7.54
CA GLU A 140 16.26 15.04 -8.05
C GLU A 140 15.30 15.48 -6.95
N VAL A 141 15.33 14.82 -5.79
CA VAL A 141 14.49 15.17 -4.64
C VAL A 141 14.85 16.55 -4.10
N ARG A 142 16.15 16.84 -3.94
CA ARG A 142 16.62 18.15 -3.47
C ARG A 142 16.17 19.27 -4.40
N GLU A 143 16.33 19.11 -5.71
CA GLU A 143 15.88 20.11 -6.69
C GLU A 143 14.36 20.33 -6.62
N GLY A 144 13.57 19.29 -6.45
CA GLY A 144 12.12 19.40 -6.25
C GLY A 144 11.76 20.22 -5.02
N ILE A 145 12.40 19.95 -3.88
CA ILE A 145 12.17 20.68 -2.63
C ILE A 145 12.68 22.11 -2.70
N GLU A 146 13.84 22.36 -3.30
CA GLU A 146 14.35 23.73 -3.52
C GLU A 146 13.39 24.58 -4.36
N ARG A 147 12.76 23.97 -5.38
CA ARG A 147 11.73 24.64 -6.18
C ARG A 147 10.48 24.93 -5.35
N LEU A 148 10.09 24.01 -4.47
CA LEU A 148 8.90 24.15 -3.60
C LEU A 148 9.07 25.31 -2.61
N VAL A 149 10.24 25.45 -1.99
CA VAL A 149 10.48 26.46 -0.95
C VAL A 149 10.93 27.83 -1.51
N ARG A 150 11.34 27.89 -2.77
CA ARG A 150 11.87 29.12 -3.38
C ARG A 150 10.84 30.24 -3.37
N GLN A 151 11.19 31.36 -2.70
CA GLN A 151 10.35 32.56 -2.56
C GLN A 151 8.98 32.29 -1.89
N THR A 152 8.90 31.26 -1.05
CA THR A 152 7.74 30.94 -0.23
C THR A 152 8.08 30.95 1.25
N ARG A 153 7.07 30.82 2.12
CA ARG A 153 7.26 30.62 3.56
C ARG A 153 7.18 29.14 3.97
N ILE A 154 7.17 28.24 3.00
CA ILE A 154 7.16 26.80 3.24
C ILE A 154 8.48 26.39 3.91
N ARG A 155 8.37 25.59 4.97
CA ARG A 155 9.50 24.93 5.60
C ARG A 155 9.56 23.48 5.15
N ALA A 156 10.65 23.08 4.55
CA ALA A 156 10.80 21.71 4.09
C ALA A 156 12.14 21.13 4.53
N GLU A 157 12.11 19.87 4.94
CA GLU A 157 13.27 19.10 5.36
C GLU A 157 13.35 17.78 4.60
N LEU A 158 14.58 17.34 4.32
CA LEU A 158 14.88 16.05 3.71
C LEU A 158 15.37 15.09 4.78
N ASP A 159 14.69 13.97 4.94
CA ASP A 159 15.06 12.95 5.90
C ASP A 159 15.94 11.86 5.25
N PRO A 160 17.27 11.85 5.50
CA PRO A 160 18.20 10.87 4.98
C PRO A 160 18.40 9.67 5.92
N ARG A 161 17.59 9.55 6.97
CA ARG A 161 17.73 8.50 7.99
C ARG A 161 17.05 7.23 7.52
N GLU A 162 17.69 6.53 6.63
CA GLU A 162 17.23 5.22 6.17
C GLU A 162 18.31 4.17 6.35
N HIS A 163 17.93 2.90 6.39
CA HIS A 163 18.85 1.81 6.11
C HIS A 163 19.32 1.87 4.66
N PRO A 164 20.50 1.37 4.33
CA PRO A 164 20.90 1.22 2.92
C PRO A 164 19.78 0.49 2.14
N PHE A 165 19.40 1.04 0.99
CA PHE A 165 18.34 0.52 0.10
C PHE A 165 16.88 0.63 0.62
N HIS A 166 16.64 1.33 1.72
CA HIS A 166 15.30 1.58 2.28
C HIS A 166 14.91 3.05 2.17
N CYS A 167 13.65 3.37 2.46
CA CYS A 167 13.14 4.73 2.30
C CYS A 167 12.11 5.12 3.36
N HIS A 168 11.84 6.42 3.44
CA HIS A 168 10.63 6.92 4.09
C HIS A 168 9.50 6.90 3.06
N HIS A 169 8.60 5.95 3.19
CA HIS A 169 7.58 5.68 2.17
C HIS A 169 6.17 6.06 2.61
N GLU A 170 5.98 6.56 3.82
CA GLU A 170 4.69 7.07 4.28
C GLU A 170 4.25 8.30 3.48
N LYS A 171 2.94 8.44 3.25
CA LYS A 171 2.31 9.57 2.60
C LYS A 171 1.19 10.05 3.49
N THR A 172 1.42 11.18 4.16
CA THR A 172 0.45 11.75 5.09
C THR A 172 0.29 13.25 4.87
N VAL A 173 -0.92 13.75 5.07
CA VAL A 173 -1.22 15.18 5.14
C VAL A 173 -2.04 15.41 6.38
N VAL A 174 -1.64 16.34 7.25
CA VAL A 174 -2.36 16.73 8.47
C VAL A 174 -2.68 18.21 8.39
N ILE A 175 -3.96 18.52 8.47
CA ILE A 175 -4.48 19.89 8.40
C ILE A 175 -5.04 20.26 9.77
N ASP A 176 -4.50 21.29 10.39
CA ASP A 176 -4.96 21.91 11.64
C ASP A 176 -5.06 20.93 12.84
N GLY A 177 -4.61 19.69 12.67
CA GLY A 177 -4.85 18.60 13.63
C GLY A 177 -6.30 18.10 13.64
N GLU A 178 -7.13 18.51 12.68
CA GLU A 178 -8.55 18.17 12.56
C GLU A 178 -8.83 17.15 11.48
N VAL A 179 -8.02 17.16 10.40
CA VAL A 179 -8.14 16.26 9.26
C VAL A 179 -6.76 15.67 8.96
N ALA A 180 -6.72 14.36 8.69
CA ALA A 180 -5.53 13.71 8.17
C ALA A 180 -5.87 12.88 6.91
N PHE A 181 -4.91 12.79 6.00
CA PHE A 181 -4.92 11.86 4.88
C PHE A 181 -3.78 10.87 5.05
N VAL A 182 -4.07 9.58 4.83
CA VAL A 182 -3.10 8.49 4.86
C VAL A 182 -3.40 7.55 3.71
N GLY A 183 -2.41 7.19 2.91
CA GLY A 183 -2.65 6.31 1.75
C GLY A 183 -1.42 5.96 0.95
N GLY A 184 -1.62 5.43 -0.26
CA GLY A 184 -0.57 5.08 -1.21
C GLY A 184 -0.12 6.23 -2.11
N ILE A 185 -0.87 7.33 -2.16
CA ILE A 185 -0.77 8.34 -3.22
C ILE A 185 0.25 9.43 -2.88
N ASP A 186 1.34 9.51 -3.63
CA ASP A 186 2.28 10.64 -3.60
C ASP A 186 1.80 11.80 -4.50
N MET A 187 2.12 13.03 -4.12
CA MET A 187 1.81 14.25 -4.89
C MET A 187 2.88 14.52 -5.96
N THR A 188 2.94 13.63 -6.95
CA THR A 188 3.94 13.65 -8.02
C THR A 188 3.44 12.95 -9.28
N ASP A 189 4.03 13.27 -10.42
CA ASP A 189 3.86 12.54 -11.69
C ASP A 189 5.04 11.59 -11.98
N PHE A 190 5.92 11.38 -11.00
CA PHE A 190 7.04 10.46 -11.12
C PHE A 190 6.56 9.01 -11.28
N GLY A 191 6.95 8.37 -12.38
CA GLY A 191 6.58 6.99 -12.69
C GLY A 191 5.20 6.80 -13.32
N GLY A 192 4.37 7.85 -13.45
CA GLY A 192 3.06 7.74 -14.08
C GLY A 192 2.07 8.83 -13.67
N ASP A 193 0.85 8.69 -14.16
CA ASP A 193 -0.26 9.59 -13.82
C ASP A 193 -0.94 9.12 -12.54
N ARG A 194 -0.68 9.82 -11.44
CA ARG A 194 -1.25 9.49 -10.12
C ARG A 194 -2.58 10.20 -9.86
N ASN A 195 -2.98 11.13 -10.71
CA ASN A 195 -4.30 11.74 -10.68
C ASN A 195 -5.22 10.99 -11.66
N ASP A 196 -5.27 9.68 -11.55
CA ASP A 196 -6.15 8.84 -12.35
C ASP A 196 -7.57 8.80 -11.76
N THR A 197 -8.50 8.26 -12.52
CA THR A 197 -9.92 8.18 -12.17
C THR A 197 -10.41 6.74 -12.31
N SER A 198 -11.51 6.40 -11.67
CA SER A 198 -12.16 5.08 -11.81
C SER A 198 -12.53 4.72 -13.26
N ALA A 199 -12.64 5.69 -14.15
CA ALA A 199 -12.85 5.44 -15.58
C ALA A 199 -11.57 4.98 -16.31
N HIS A 200 -10.41 5.18 -15.71
CA HIS A 200 -9.08 4.80 -16.23
C HIS A 200 -8.93 5.03 -17.74
N PRO A 201 -9.05 6.29 -18.22
CA PRO A 201 -8.95 6.60 -19.63
C PRO A 201 -7.53 6.34 -20.14
N ALA A 202 -7.39 6.03 -21.46
CA ALA A 202 -6.09 5.96 -22.10
C ALA A 202 -5.33 7.28 -21.93
N ARG A 203 -4.09 7.21 -21.48
CA ARG A 203 -3.25 8.37 -21.21
C ARG A 203 -1.89 8.24 -21.89
N ARG A 204 -1.22 9.35 -22.11
CA ARG A 204 0.17 9.35 -22.61
C ARG A 204 1.16 8.72 -21.62
N ARG A 205 0.85 8.77 -20.30
CA ARG A 205 1.61 8.15 -19.20
C ARG A 205 0.81 7.02 -18.63
N LEU A 206 1.49 6.07 -18.00
CA LEU A 206 0.90 4.97 -17.27
C LEU A 206 -0.06 5.51 -16.19
N GLY A 207 -1.33 5.13 -16.25
CA GLY A 207 -2.31 5.45 -15.22
C GLY A 207 -2.08 4.58 -13.97
N TRP A 208 -2.39 5.14 -12.80
CA TRP A 208 -2.22 4.47 -11.52
C TRP A 208 -3.56 4.29 -10.83
N HIS A 209 -3.87 3.05 -10.47
CA HIS A 209 -4.92 2.74 -9.52
C HIS A 209 -4.33 2.77 -8.10
N ASP A 210 -4.86 3.60 -7.24
CA ASP A 210 -4.38 3.78 -5.87
C ASP A 210 -5.51 4.18 -4.91
N VAL A 211 -5.27 4.07 -3.59
CA VAL A 211 -6.27 4.36 -2.57
C VAL A 211 -5.65 5.19 -1.44
N ALA A 212 -6.41 6.17 -0.97
CA ALA A 212 -6.09 6.95 0.21
C ALA A 212 -7.29 7.01 1.16
N THR A 213 -7.08 7.58 2.34
CA THR A 213 -8.15 7.83 3.30
C THR A 213 -8.17 9.29 3.73
N ARG A 214 -9.37 9.79 4.08
CA ARG A 214 -9.56 11.02 4.83
C ARG A 214 -10.06 10.66 6.22
N LEU A 215 -9.28 11.00 7.24
CA LEU A 215 -9.55 10.73 8.63
C LEU A 215 -9.90 12.03 9.37
N ARG A 216 -10.94 11.99 10.19
CA ARG A 216 -11.34 13.06 11.13
C ARG A 216 -11.61 12.43 12.49
N GLY A 217 -11.50 13.22 13.56
CA GLY A 217 -11.72 12.76 14.93
C GLY A 217 -10.43 12.32 15.63
N PRO A 218 -10.53 11.65 16.79
CA PRO A 218 -9.39 11.49 17.73
C PRO A 218 -8.12 10.88 17.15
N ALA A 219 -8.21 9.97 16.19
CA ALA A 219 -7.03 9.31 15.59
C ALA A 219 -6.17 10.23 14.70
N VAL A 220 -6.66 11.43 14.34
CA VAL A 220 -5.85 12.45 13.62
C VAL A 220 -4.64 12.85 14.46
N ALA A 221 -4.77 12.92 15.79
CA ALA A 221 -3.67 13.23 16.67
C ALA A 221 -2.51 12.22 16.57
N ASP A 222 -2.82 10.95 16.32
CA ASP A 222 -1.80 9.90 16.21
C ASP A 222 -0.97 10.04 14.90
N VAL A 223 -1.59 10.51 13.81
CA VAL A 223 -0.88 10.86 12.57
C VAL A 223 -0.02 12.10 12.78
N GLY A 224 -0.57 13.15 13.42
CA GLY A 224 0.15 14.38 13.73
C GLY A 224 1.34 14.16 14.67
N ALA A 225 1.18 13.33 15.70
CA ALA A 225 2.25 12.98 16.62
C ALA A 225 3.43 12.27 15.92
N HIS A 226 3.15 11.43 14.91
CA HIS A 226 4.22 10.81 14.12
C HIS A 226 5.00 11.84 13.29
N PHE A 227 4.31 12.77 12.62
CA PHE A 227 4.97 13.89 11.95
C PHE A 227 5.85 14.70 12.92
N ALA A 228 5.31 15.07 14.08
CA ALA A 228 6.01 15.86 15.11
C ALA A 228 7.25 15.11 15.64
N LEU A 229 7.15 13.79 15.85
CA LEU A 229 8.27 12.93 16.23
C LEU A 229 9.38 12.99 15.18
N ARG A 230 9.07 12.76 13.91
CA ARG A 230 10.05 12.76 12.81
C ARG A 230 10.70 14.12 12.66
N TRP A 231 9.90 15.19 12.66
CA TRP A 231 10.38 16.57 12.56
C TRP A 231 11.38 16.89 13.69
N ARG A 232 11.02 16.60 14.94
CA ARG A 232 11.88 16.80 16.11
C ARG A 232 13.17 15.98 16.04
N GLU A 233 13.09 14.73 15.67
CA GLU A 233 14.27 13.87 15.53
C GLU A 233 15.25 14.40 14.49
N LEU A 234 14.73 14.95 13.39
CA LEU A 234 15.55 15.47 12.28
C LEU A 234 16.13 16.84 12.59
N THR A 235 15.30 17.77 13.06
CA THR A 235 15.67 19.20 13.21
C THR A 235 16.03 19.62 14.63
N GLY A 236 15.63 18.83 15.62
CA GLY A 236 15.69 19.23 17.05
C GLY A 236 14.54 20.17 17.47
N GLU A 237 13.70 20.62 16.55
CA GLU A 237 12.59 21.54 16.83
C GLU A 237 11.33 20.77 17.24
N THR A 238 10.66 21.25 18.28
CA THR A 238 9.36 20.73 18.70
C THR A 238 8.25 21.41 17.89
N VAL A 239 7.45 20.60 17.21
CA VAL A 239 6.22 21.04 16.55
C VAL A 239 5.09 20.99 17.57
N PRO A 240 4.22 22.00 17.65
CA PRO A 240 3.04 21.94 18.51
C PRO A 240 2.12 20.79 18.11
N GLU A 241 1.79 19.94 19.07
CA GLU A 241 0.82 18.87 18.92
C GLU A 241 -0.51 19.31 19.54
N PRO A 242 -1.56 19.56 18.75
CA PRO A 242 -2.85 19.91 19.30
C PRO A 242 -3.44 18.70 20.02
N PRO A 243 -4.34 18.91 21.00
CA PRO A 243 -5.06 17.80 21.63
C PRO A 243 -5.86 17.03 20.57
N PRO A 244 -6.16 15.74 20.82
CA PRO A 244 -7.00 14.97 19.92
C PRO A 244 -8.31 15.70 19.64
N PRO A 245 -8.76 15.78 18.36
CA PRO A 245 -10.05 16.36 18.01
C PRO A 245 -11.21 15.65 18.71
N ALA A 246 -12.34 16.35 18.83
CA ALA A 246 -13.56 15.75 19.33
C ALA A 246 -14.06 14.63 18.41
N SER A 247 -14.80 13.68 18.99
CA SER A 247 -15.48 12.64 18.22
C SER A 247 -16.43 13.26 17.21
N CYS A 248 -16.41 12.77 15.97
CA CYS A 248 -17.19 13.29 14.85
C CYS A 248 -17.81 12.20 13.95
N GLY A 249 -17.67 10.94 14.32
CA GLY A 249 -18.16 9.79 13.58
C GLY A 249 -18.33 8.55 14.45
N GLU A 250 -18.62 7.43 13.81
CA GLU A 250 -18.91 6.16 14.47
C GLU A 250 -17.80 5.10 14.33
N HIS A 251 -16.74 5.43 13.57
CA HIS A 251 -15.68 4.46 13.30
C HIS A 251 -14.68 4.41 14.45
N THR A 252 -14.23 3.20 14.78
CA THR A 252 -12.99 2.99 15.54
C THR A 252 -11.85 2.87 14.55
N VAL A 253 -10.79 3.67 14.73
CA VAL A 253 -9.63 3.70 13.82
C VAL A 253 -8.34 3.57 14.62
N GLN A 254 -7.45 2.72 14.16
CA GLN A 254 -6.08 2.62 14.66
C GLN A 254 -5.08 3.05 13.60
N VAL A 255 -4.17 3.95 13.96
CA VAL A 255 -2.99 4.28 13.17
C VAL A 255 -1.90 3.27 13.51
N VAL A 256 -1.43 2.52 12.52
CA VAL A 256 -0.34 1.54 12.65
C VAL A 256 0.83 1.92 11.75
N ARG A 257 2.06 1.60 12.22
CA ARG A 257 3.28 2.04 11.53
C ARG A 257 4.26 0.89 11.37
N THR A 258 5.14 1.05 10.39
CA THR A 258 6.48 0.45 10.38
C THR A 258 7.50 1.56 10.62
N VAL A 259 8.38 1.38 11.58
CA VAL A 259 9.56 2.20 11.83
C VAL A 259 10.66 1.27 12.30
N SER A 260 11.78 1.21 11.57
CA SER A 260 12.92 0.39 11.99
C SER A 260 13.56 0.92 13.27
N GLU A 261 14.12 0.05 14.09
CA GLU A 261 14.75 0.35 15.40
C GLU A 261 15.92 1.33 15.34
N VAL A 262 16.53 1.52 14.19
CA VAL A 262 17.69 2.44 14.04
C VAL A 262 17.30 3.83 13.56
N MET A 263 16.01 4.04 13.20
CA MET A 263 15.57 5.30 12.58
C MET A 263 15.57 6.46 13.56
N TYR A 264 14.91 6.28 14.73
CA TYR A 264 14.69 7.36 15.68
C TYR A 264 15.07 6.96 17.09
N LYS A 265 15.77 7.86 17.79
CA LYS A 265 16.20 7.66 19.19
C LYS A 265 15.02 7.49 20.15
N SER A 266 13.90 8.13 19.85
CA SER A 266 12.65 8.01 20.62
C SER A 266 11.90 6.70 20.39
N LEU A 267 12.27 5.91 19.38
CA LEU A 267 11.71 4.58 19.08
C LEU A 267 12.84 3.53 18.97
N PRO A 268 13.58 3.27 20.02
CA PRO A 268 14.79 2.43 19.95
C PRO A 268 14.51 0.96 19.65
N GLN A 269 13.27 0.50 19.83
CA GLN A 269 12.82 -0.85 19.49
C GLN A 269 12.08 -0.91 18.16
N GLY A 270 11.95 0.23 17.47
CA GLY A 270 11.12 0.35 16.27
C GLY A 270 9.62 0.25 16.55
N ASP A 271 8.86 0.10 15.47
CA ASP A 271 7.41 -0.11 15.48
C ASP A 271 7.03 -1.02 14.30
N PHE A 272 6.43 -2.17 14.55
CA PHE A 272 6.11 -3.18 13.53
C PHE A 272 4.62 -3.54 13.56
N ARG A 273 3.75 -2.58 13.93
CA ARG A 273 2.32 -2.83 14.08
C ARG A 273 1.57 -3.01 12.77
N ILE A 274 2.11 -2.57 11.63
CA ILE A 274 1.53 -2.91 10.33
C ILE A 274 1.60 -4.42 10.13
N LEU A 275 2.76 -5.04 10.34
CA LEU A 275 2.91 -6.49 10.23
C LEU A 275 2.02 -7.23 11.23
N GLU A 276 1.98 -6.77 12.50
CA GLU A 276 1.09 -7.35 13.53
C GLU A 276 -0.38 -7.28 13.11
N SER A 277 -0.86 -6.14 12.59
CA SER A 277 -2.24 -5.96 12.16
C SER A 277 -2.62 -6.91 11.03
N TYR A 278 -1.75 -7.04 10.00
CA TYR A 278 -1.94 -8.02 8.94
C TYR A 278 -1.94 -9.45 9.48
N ALA A 279 -0.98 -9.82 10.34
CA ALA A 279 -0.91 -11.16 10.90
C ALA A 279 -2.19 -11.53 11.68
N ARG A 280 -2.73 -10.59 12.47
CA ARG A 280 -4.00 -10.77 13.21
C ARG A 280 -5.18 -10.97 12.26
N ALA A 281 -5.33 -10.08 11.28
CA ALA A 281 -6.44 -10.13 10.33
C ALA A 281 -6.40 -11.41 9.49
N LEU A 282 -5.24 -11.76 8.92
CA LEU A 282 -5.10 -12.95 8.08
C LEU A 282 -5.32 -14.25 8.87
N ARG A 283 -4.82 -14.34 10.12
CA ARG A 283 -5.07 -15.51 10.98
C ARG A 283 -6.55 -15.67 11.31
N SER A 284 -7.28 -14.57 11.52
CA SER A 284 -8.70 -14.58 11.86
C SER A 284 -9.64 -14.80 10.68
N SER A 285 -9.13 -14.72 9.43
CA SER A 285 -9.95 -14.81 8.22
C SER A 285 -10.71 -16.15 8.12
N ARG A 286 -11.98 -16.07 7.70
CA ARG A 286 -12.88 -17.23 7.55
C ARG A 286 -13.53 -17.31 6.18
N ASP A 287 -14.05 -16.17 5.69
CA ASP A 287 -14.85 -16.14 4.47
C ASP A 287 -13.99 -15.76 3.27
N PHE A 288 -13.19 -14.71 3.42
CA PHE A 288 -12.31 -14.25 2.35
C PHE A 288 -11.17 -13.36 2.83
N VAL A 289 -10.17 -13.25 1.99
CA VAL A 289 -9.12 -12.23 2.04
C VAL A 289 -9.06 -11.53 0.68
N TYR A 290 -9.16 -10.20 0.69
CA TYR A 290 -8.97 -9.35 -0.48
C TYR A 290 -7.78 -8.42 -0.25
N LEU A 291 -6.83 -8.44 -1.19
CA LEU A 291 -5.61 -7.62 -1.13
C LEU A 291 -5.38 -6.94 -2.48
N GLU A 292 -5.23 -5.61 -2.45
CA GLU A 292 -4.62 -4.85 -3.53
C GLU A 292 -3.27 -4.35 -3.07
N ASN A 293 -2.23 -4.65 -3.82
CA ASN A 293 -0.90 -4.22 -3.44
C ASN A 293 0.03 -4.12 -4.65
N GLN A 294 0.99 -3.22 -4.56
CA GLN A 294 2.04 -3.08 -5.55
C GLN A 294 2.97 -4.30 -5.58
N PHE A 295 3.19 -4.92 -4.42
CA PHE A 295 4.07 -6.07 -4.23
C PHE A 295 3.43 -7.14 -3.35
N LEU A 296 3.80 -8.38 -3.56
CA LEU A 296 3.43 -9.51 -2.69
C LEU A 296 4.64 -10.46 -2.59
N TRP A 297 5.63 -10.10 -1.76
CA TRP A 297 6.80 -10.96 -1.58
C TRP A 297 7.35 -10.97 -0.13
N ALA A 298 6.58 -10.48 0.88
CA ALA A 298 6.88 -10.75 2.27
C ALA A 298 6.61 -12.23 2.58
N PRO A 299 7.63 -13.05 2.86
CA PRO A 299 7.45 -14.48 3.02
C PRO A 299 6.54 -14.83 4.21
N GLU A 300 6.53 -14.00 5.24
CA GLU A 300 5.68 -14.16 6.42
C GLU A 300 4.19 -14.02 6.07
N ILE A 301 3.84 -13.02 5.26
CA ILE A 301 2.46 -12.82 4.79
C ILE A 301 2.06 -13.94 3.83
N VAL A 302 2.92 -14.27 2.89
CA VAL A 302 2.65 -15.34 1.90
C VAL A 302 2.45 -16.68 2.58
N GLU A 303 3.20 -17.01 3.64
CA GLU A 303 3.01 -18.25 4.38
C GLU A 303 1.66 -18.29 5.11
N LEU A 304 1.20 -17.18 5.70
CA LEU A 304 -0.14 -17.10 6.30
C LEU A 304 -1.24 -17.34 5.25
N LEU A 305 -1.12 -16.73 4.07
CA LEU A 305 -2.06 -16.91 2.97
C LEU A 305 -2.02 -18.36 2.42
N ALA A 306 -0.82 -18.91 2.23
CA ALA A 306 -0.65 -20.28 1.77
C ALA A 306 -1.21 -21.30 2.76
N ALA A 307 -1.06 -21.08 4.07
CA ALA A 307 -1.65 -21.93 5.09
C ALA A 307 -3.19 -21.94 4.99
N LYS A 308 -3.82 -20.78 4.75
CA LYS A 308 -5.27 -20.67 4.53
C LYS A 308 -5.75 -21.37 3.25
N LEU A 309 -4.94 -21.43 2.21
CA LEU A 309 -5.28 -22.17 0.98
C LEU A 309 -5.14 -23.69 1.17
N ARG A 310 -4.10 -24.15 1.91
CA ARG A 310 -3.90 -25.56 2.20
C ARG A 310 -4.94 -26.16 3.16
N ASP A 311 -5.31 -25.37 4.18
CA ASP A 311 -6.31 -25.73 5.19
C ASP A 311 -7.34 -24.60 5.32
N PRO A 312 -8.28 -24.49 4.36
CA PRO A 312 -9.23 -23.41 4.32
C PRO A 312 -10.22 -23.50 5.48
N PRO A 313 -10.58 -22.35 6.11
CA PRO A 313 -11.55 -22.32 7.20
C PRO A 313 -12.92 -22.88 6.82
N GLN A 314 -13.27 -22.80 5.54
CA GLN A 314 -14.49 -23.34 4.94
C GLN A 314 -14.30 -23.51 3.42
N GLU A 315 -15.15 -24.30 2.79
CA GLU A 315 -15.09 -24.58 1.35
C GLU A 315 -15.25 -23.35 0.48
N SER A 316 -16.14 -22.44 0.92
CA SER A 316 -16.41 -21.17 0.23
C SER A 316 -15.32 -20.09 0.43
N PHE A 317 -14.24 -20.36 1.15
CA PHE A 317 -13.15 -19.40 1.34
C PHE A 317 -12.53 -18.98 0.00
N ARG A 318 -12.32 -17.66 -0.17
CA ARG A 318 -11.67 -17.09 -1.37
C ARG A 318 -10.54 -16.16 -0.97
N LEU A 319 -9.40 -16.31 -1.66
CA LEU A 319 -8.27 -15.37 -1.62
C LEU A 319 -8.18 -14.63 -2.95
N ILE A 320 -8.38 -13.33 -2.93
CA ILE A 320 -8.34 -12.47 -4.10
C ILE A 320 -7.16 -11.50 -3.95
N VAL A 321 -6.27 -11.48 -4.93
CA VAL A 321 -5.13 -10.55 -4.97
C VAL A 321 -5.12 -9.78 -6.28
N VAL A 322 -5.05 -8.46 -6.20
CA VAL A 322 -4.92 -7.54 -7.35
C VAL A 322 -3.52 -6.93 -7.28
N LEU A 323 -2.73 -7.18 -8.31
CA LEU A 323 -1.31 -6.81 -8.38
C LEU A 323 -1.03 -6.15 -9.74
N PRO A 324 0.02 -5.32 -9.87
CA PRO A 324 0.40 -4.81 -11.19
C PRO A 324 0.86 -5.97 -12.11
N ALA A 325 0.53 -5.88 -13.39
CA ALA A 325 0.96 -6.86 -14.39
C ALA A 325 2.49 -6.98 -14.45
N LYS A 326 3.17 -5.86 -14.19
CA LYS A 326 4.62 -5.76 -14.13
C LYS A 326 4.99 -4.77 -13.03
N ALA A 327 5.49 -5.26 -11.90
CA ALA A 327 6.02 -4.42 -10.85
C ALA A 327 7.32 -3.71 -11.31
N ASN A 328 7.54 -2.49 -10.85
CA ASN A 328 8.73 -1.70 -11.20
C ASN A 328 10.02 -2.34 -10.67
N ASN A 329 9.96 -2.92 -9.46
CA ASN A 329 11.02 -3.70 -8.83
C ASN A 329 10.41 -4.97 -8.24
N GLY A 330 11.21 -6.00 -7.93
CA GLY A 330 10.72 -7.21 -7.28
C GLY A 330 9.67 -8.00 -8.08
N GLN A 331 9.64 -7.86 -9.40
CA GLN A 331 8.66 -8.56 -10.25
C GLN A 331 8.81 -10.08 -10.17
N ASP A 332 10.03 -10.57 -10.19
CA ASP A 332 10.30 -12.00 -10.14
C ASP A 332 10.01 -12.56 -8.75
N ASP A 333 10.22 -11.78 -7.69
CA ASP A 333 9.89 -12.13 -6.31
C ASP A 333 8.38 -12.24 -6.11
N THR A 334 7.61 -11.23 -6.51
CA THR A 334 6.14 -11.26 -6.48
C THR A 334 5.59 -12.46 -7.27
N LYS A 335 6.13 -12.73 -8.47
CA LYS A 335 5.71 -13.90 -9.26
C LYS A 335 6.10 -15.23 -8.63
N GLY A 336 7.26 -15.30 -7.98
CA GLY A 336 7.71 -16.47 -7.23
C GLY A 336 6.77 -16.78 -6.06
N GLN A 337 6.43 -15.76 -5.29
CA GLN A 337 5.51 -15.89 -4.15
C GLN A 337 4.07 -16.21 -4.59
N LEU A 338 3.60 -15.59 -5.67
CA LEU A 338 2.32 -15.96 -6.28
C LEU A 338 2.31 -17.44 -6.69
N GLY A 339 3.43 -17.97 -7.19
CA GLY A 339 3.59 -19.39 -7.49
C GLY A 339 3.44 -20.31 -6.29
N ARG A 340 3.86 -19.87 -5.10
CA ARG A 340 3.63 -20.59 -3.85
C ARG A 340 2.13 -20.65 -3.49
N LEU A 341 1.43 -19.53 -3.66
CA LEU A 341 -0.02 -19.49 -3.43
C LEU A 341 -0.77 -20.40 -4.41
N VAL A 342 -0.40 -20.38 -5.70
CA VAL A 342 -0.97 -21.30 -6.71
C VAL A 342 -0.71 -22.76 -6.33
N ALA A 343 0.50 -23.08 -5.87
CA ALA A 343 0.82 -24.44 -5.41
C ALA A 343 0.07 -24.84 -4.13
N ALA A 344 -0.18 -23.90 -3.23
CA ALA A 344 -0.94 -24.13 -2.01
C ALA A 344 -2.45 -24.29 -2.27
N ASP A 345 -2.98 -23.65 -3.30
CA ASP A 345 -4.38 -23.81 -3.75
C ASP A 345 -4.63 -25.18 -4.42
N ASP A 346 -3.58 -25.79 -4.97
CA ASP A 346 -3.59 -27.12 -5.60
C ASP A 346 -4.75 -27.35 -6.57
N GLY A 347 -5.15 -26.32 -7.30
CA GLY A 347 -6.25 -26.36 -8.26
C GLY A 347 -7.66 -26.35 -7.64
N ALA A 348 -7.78 -26.10 -6.34
CA ALA A 348 -9.07 -26.01 -5.66
C ALA A 348 -9.89 -24.78 -6.07
N GLY A 349 -9.27 -23.81 -6.76
CA GLY A 349 -9.95 -22.64 -7.27
C GLY A 349 -10.33 -21.62 -6.18
N ARG A 350 -9.65 -21.62 -5.04
CA ARG A 350 -9.85 -20.62 -3.98
C ARG A 350 -9.07 -19.35 -4.20
N LEU A 351 -7.93 -19.45 -4.88
CA LEU A 351 -7.10 -18.31 -5.26
C LEU A 351 -7.60 -17.68 -6.56
N LEU A 352 -7.71 -16.35 -6.56
CA LEU A 352 -7.81 -15.53 -7.76
C LEU A 352 -6.71 -14.47 -7.74
N ALA A 353 -5.89 -14.42 -8.79
CA ALA A 353 -4.90 -13.37 -8.99
C ALA A 353 -5.25 -12.57 -10.25
N ALA A 354 -5.33 -11.25 -10.13
CA ALA A 354 -5.72 -10.35 -11.19
C ALA A 354 -4.84 -9.10 -11.25
N THR A 355 -4.94 -8.39 -12.35
CA THR A 355 -4.40 -7.06 -12.58
C THR A 355 -5.44 -6.20 -13.26
N LEU A 356 -5.14 -4.91 -13.45
CA LEU A 356 -6.03 -3.95 -14.09
C LEU A 356 -5.44 -3.45 -15.41
N ARG A 357 -6.32 -3.00 -16.30
CA ARG A 357 -5.98 -2.36 -17.58
C ARG A 357 -6.97 -1.26 -17.92
N SER A 358 -6.55 -0.28 -18.70
CA SER A 358 -7.45 0.74 -19.24
C SER A 358 -8.39 0.15 -20.30
N LEU A 359 -9.64 0.63 -20.36
CA LEU A 359 -10.62 0.28 -21.41
C LEU A 359 -10.49 1.13 -22.66
N THR A 360 -9.93 2.32 -22.51
CA THR A 360 -9.85 3.32 -23.59
C THR A 360 -8.45 3.36 -24.15
N GLY A 361 -8.07 2.43 -24.94
CA GLY A 361 -6.74 2.46 -25.47
C GLY A 361 -6.45 1.40 -26.51
N THR A 362 -5.22 1.41 -26.94
CA THR A 362 -4.63 0.37 -27.74
C THR A 362 -4.41 -0.87 -26.88
N ARG A 363 -4.13 -2.00 -27.51
CA ARG A 363 -3.93 -3.33 -26.97
C ARG A 363 -3.17 -3.44 -25.63
N ASP A 364 -2.28 -2.51 -25.31
CA ASP A 364 -1.32 -2.58 -24.21
C ASP A 364 -1.37 -1.34 -23.30
N ASP A 365 -2.55 -0.93 -22.83
CA ASP A 365 -2.66 0.13 -21.83
C ASP A 365 -2.85 -0.48 -20.41
N PRO A 366 -1.75 -0.93 -19.77
CA PRO A 366 -1.81 -1.43 -18.41
C PRO A 366 -2.13 -0.28 -17.45
N LEU A 367 -2.84 -0.59 -16.37
CA LEU A 367 -2.88 0.26 -15.19
C LEU A 367 -1.86 -0.23 -14.18
N TYR A 368 -1.22 0.69 -13.50
CA TYR A 368 -0.29 0.35 -12.43
C TYR A 368 -1.05 0.28 -11.12
N VAL A 369 -1.30 -0.94 -10.64
CA VAL A 369 -1.89 -1.15 -9.31
C VAL A 369 -0.86 -0.74 -8.26
N HIS A 370 -1.10 0.39 -7.60
CA HIS A 370 -0.25 0.93 -6.55
C HIS A 370 -0.97 1.01 -5.20
N ALA A 371 -2.25 0.68 -5.14
CA ALA A 371 -3.04 0.60 -3.92
C ALA A 371 -2.39 -0.32 -2.88
N LYS A 372 -2.57 0.00 -1.61
CA LYS A 372 -2.20 -0.84 -0.47
C LYS A 372 -3.42 -0.98 0.41
N VAL A 373 -4.29 -1.91 0.00
CA VAL A 373 -5.58 -2.20 0.62
C VAL A 373 -5.63 -3.65 1.07
N GLY A 374 -6.13 -3.87 2.27
CA GLY A 374 -6.46 -5.21 2.75
C GLY A 374 -7.86 -5.22 3.36
N ILE A 375 -8.71 -6.16 2.94
CA ILE A 375 -10.04 -6.38 3.50
C ILE A 375 -10.18 -7.86 3.85
N VAL A 376 -10.57 -8.14 5.08
CA VAL A 376 -10.79 -9.51 5.58
C VAL A 376 -12.21 -9.62 6.12
N ASP A 377 -13.01 -10.51 5.52
CA ASP A 377 -14.35 -10.89 5.96
C ASP A 377 -15.32 -9.70 6.17
N ASP A 378 -15.13 -8.56 5.50
CA ASP A 378 -15.81 -7.29 5.78
C ASP A 378 -15.80 -6.92 7.29
N ARG A 379 -14.73 -7.32 8.01
CA ARG A 379 -14.54 -7.10 9.46
C ARG A 379 -13.24 -6.40 9.80
N TRP A 380 -12.35 -6.28 8.85
CA TRP A 380 -11.11 -5.54 8.96
C TRP A 380 -10.80 -4.93 7.60
N LEU A 381 -10.49 -3.66 7.65
CA LEU A 381 -10.05 -2.86 6.51
C LEU A 381 -8.76 -2.16 6.90
N THR A 382 -7.76 -2.21 6.04
CA THR A 382 -6.57 -1.34 6.12
C THR A 382 -6.32 -0.64 4.79
N VAL A 383 -5.93 0.62 4.88
CA VAL A 383 -5.43 1.43 3.76
C VAL A 383 -4.21 2.19 4.23
N GLY A 384 -3.18 2.28 3.41
CA GLY A 384 -1.98 3.04 3.76
C GLY A 384 -0.89 3.02 2.72
N SER A 385 0.33 3.19 3.16
CA SER A 385 1.49 3.26 2.29
C SER A 385 2.28 1.94 2.20
N ALA A 386 2.05 1.00 3.14
CA ALA A 386 2.88 -0.19 3.28
C ALA A 386 2.60 -1.25 2.21
N ASN A 387 3.63 -1.60 1.49
CA ASN A 387 3.63 -2.74 0.60
C ASN A 387 3.71 -4.07 1.37
N LEU A 388 3.22 -5.16 0.76
CA LEU A 388 3.36 -6.52 1.29
C LEU A 388 4.71 -7.12 0.90
N ASN A 389 5.77 -6.43 1.30
CA ASN A 389 7.16 -6.82 1.13
C ASN A 389 7.95 -6.63 2.44
N ALA A 390 9.14 -7.23 2.53
CA ALA A 390 9.97 -7.15 3.73
C ALA A 390 10.47 -5.71 3.99
N HIS A 391 10.65 -4.90 2.94
CA HIS A 391 11.03 -3.48 3.09
C HIS A 391 9.97 -2.72 3.89
N SER A 392 8.74 -2.66 3.40
CA SER A 392 7.66 -1.91 4.03
C SER A 392 7.23 -2.46 5.38
N LEU A 393 7.33 -3.79 5.59
CA LEU A 393 6.88 -4.40 6.83
C LEU A 393 7.92 -4.38 7.96
N LEU A 394 9.23 -4.19 7.62
CA LEU A 394 10.32 -4.34 8.59
C LEU A 394 11.33 -3.19 8.61
N ASN A 395 11.50 -2.46 7.52
CA ASN A 395 12.66 -1.57 7.37
C ASN A 395 12.34 -0.12 6.97
N ASP A 396 11.39 0.09 6.04
CA ASP A 396 10.95 1.42 5.63
C ASP A 396 10.15 2.12 6.74
N THR A 397 9.93 3.43 6.59
CA THR A 397 8.94 4.11 7.42
C THR A 397 7.63 4.17 6.67
N GLU A 398 6.60 3.55 7.25
CA GLU A 398 5.27 3.38 6.66
C GLU A 398 4.17 3.73 7.63
N MET A 399 3.00 4.09 7.11
CA MET A 399 1.80 4.32 7.90
C MET A 399 0.56 3.76 7.20
N ASN A 400 -0.24 3.01 7.99
CA ASN A 400 -1.57 2.57 7.58
C ASN A 400 -2.60 2.99 8.61
N VAL A 401 -3.85 3.13 8.19
CA VAL A 401 -5.02 3.16 9.06
C VAL A 401 -5.74 1.82 8.99
N CYS A 402 -6.25 1.37 10.14
CA CYS A 402 -7.04 0.14 10.24
C CYS A 402 -8.37 0.45 10.92
N THR A 403 -9.43 -0.25 10.51
CA THR A 403 -10.75 -0.21 11.15
C THR A 403 -11.40 -1.59 11.13
N ASP A 404 -12.24 -1.89 12.14
CA ASP A 404 -13.09 -3.07 12.19
C ASP A 404 -14.57 -2.75 11.90
N HIS A 405 -14.84 -1.54 11.38
CA HIS A 405 -16.17 -1.11 11.04
C HIS A 405 -16.69 -1.86 9.80
N ARG A 406 -17.59 -2.80 10.01
CA ARG A 406 -18.03 -3.77 9.00
C ARG A 406 -18.65 -3.13 7.77
N GLU A 407 -19.53 -2.15 7.97
CA GLU A 407 -20.22 -1.52 6.83
C GLU A 407 -19.25 -0.73 5.97
N LEU A 408 -18.27 0.00 6.58
CA LEU A 408 -17.24 0.69 5.81
C LEU A 408 -16.35 -0.29 5.04
N ALA A 409 -15.94 -1.39 5.66
CA ALA A 409 -15.14 -2.43 4.99
C ALA A 409 -15.91 -3.04 3.80
N ARG A 410 -17.19 -3.35 4.01
CA ARG A 410 -18.07 -3.89 2.97
C ARG A 410 -18.30 -2.89 1.83
N GLN A 411 -18.61 -1.63 2.13
CA GLN A 411 -18.81 -0.59 1.12
C GLN A 411 -17.54 -0.34 0.32
N THR A 412 -16.38 -0.31 0.97
CA THR A 412 -15.09 -0.19 0.30
C THR A 412 -14.85 -1.35 -0.67
N ARG A 413 -15.09 -2.59 -0.22
CA ARG A 413 -15.00 -3.76 -1.11
C ARG A 413 -15.95 -3.66 -2.29
N LEU A 414 -17.21 -3.30 -2.06
CA LEU A 414 -18.20 -3.20 -3.14
C LEU A 414 -17.83 -2.12 -4.16
N ARG A 415 -17.32 -0.96 -3.72
CA ARG A 415 -16.86 0.11 -4.62
C ARG A 415 -15.68 -0.35 -5.48
N LEU A 416 -14.64 -0.93 -4.86
CA LEU A 416 -13.46 -1.44 -5.58
C LEU A 416 -13.83 -2.56 -6.55
N TRP A 417 -14.66 -3.50 -6.11
CA TRP A 417 -15.06 -4.62 -6.96
C TRP A 417 -15.97 -4.19 -8.13
N ALA A 418 -16.87 -3.24 -7.89
CA ALA A 418 -17.72 -2.68 -8.93
C ALA A 418 -16.89 -1.98 -10.02
N GLU A 419 -15.89 -1.20 -9.61
CA GLU A 419 -14.94 -0.56 -10.52
C GLU A 419 -14.19 -1.59 -11.37
N HIS A 420 -13.60 -2.61 -10.72
CA HIS A 420 -12.80 -3.63 -11.42
C HIS A 420 -13.64 -4.52 -12.37
N LEU A 421 -14.91 -4.74 -12.03
CA LEU A 421 -15.85 -5.55 -12.78
C LEU A 421 -16.69 -4.75 -13.79
N ASP A 422 -16.50 -3.43 -13.86
CA ASP A 422 -17.29 -2.52 -14.70
C ASP A 422 -18.81 -2.71 -14.48
N THR A 423 -19.23 -2.72 -13.20
CA THR A 423 -20.62 -2.93 -12.79
C THR A 423 -21.01 -1.98 -11.68
N ASP A 424 -22.30 -1.93 -11.34
CA ASP A 424 -22.77 -1.16 -10.18
C ASP A 424 -22.58 -1.93 -8.87
N PRO A 425 -22.24 -1.26 -7.74
CA PRO A 425 -22.11 -1.91 -6.43
C PRO A 425 -23.36 -2.70 -6.02
N GLU A 426 -24.55 -2.21 -6.37
CA GLU A 426 -25.85 -2.85 -6.07
C GLU A 426 -25.99 -4.21 -6.77
N ALA A 427 -25.40 -4.39 -7.94
CA ALA A 427 -25.46 -5.65 -8.71
C ALA A 427 -24.74 -6.80 -7.99
N ILE A 428 -23.78 -6.49 -7.12
CA ILE A 428 -22.98 -7.47 -6.37
C ILE A 428 -23.28 -7.47 -4.87
N ALA A 429 -23.96 -6.45 -4.33
CA ALA A 429 -24.16 -6.26 -2.90
C ALA A 429 -24.95 -7.38 -2.21
N GLY A 430 -25.90 -8.01 -2.91
CA GLY A 430 -26.76 -9.08 -2.39
C GLY A 430 -26.18 -10.50 -2.54
N ARG A 431 -25.00 -10.63 -3.15
CA ARG A 431 -24.38 -11.93 -3.46
C ARG A 431 -23.29 -12.25 -2.43
N SER A 432 -23.08 -13.54 -2.19
CA SER A 432 -21.92 -13.97 -1.39
C SER A 432 -20.61 -13.68 -2.13
N VAL A 433 -19.52 -13.54 -1.37
CA VAL A 433 -18.19 -13.32 -1.95
C VAL A 433 -17.80 -14.45 -2.91
N ALA A 434 -18.05 -15.70 -2.54
CA ALA A 434 -17.74 -16.83 -3.39
C ALA A 434 -18.51 -16.79 -4.73
N GLU A 435 -19.81 -16.48 -4.71
CA GLU A 435 -20.60 -16.32 -5.95
C GLU A 435 -20.05 -15.19 -6.85
N VAL A 436 -19.71 -14.03 -6.28
CA VAL A 436 -19.15 -12.94 -7.07
C VAL A 436 -17.79 -13.33 -7.66
N VAL A 437 -16.94 -14.01 -6.88
CA VAL A 437 -15.63 -14.44 -7.37
C VAL A 437 -15.77 -15.50 -8.46
N ASP A 438 -16.59 -16.50 -8.24
CA ASP A 438 -16.67 -17.66 -9.16
C ASP A 438 -17.49 -17.35 -10.42
N GLU A 439 -18.52 -16.50 -10.32
CA GLU A 439 -19.43 -16.23 -11.43
C GLU A 439 -19.13 -14.92 -12.19
N LEU A 440 -18.38 -13.98 -11.59
CA LEU A 440 -18.02 -12.71 -12.24
C LEU A 440 -16.50 -12.54 -12.37
N TRP A 441 -15.75 -12.47 -11.25
CA TRP A 441 -14.31 -12.19 -11.30
C TRP A 441 -13.57 -13.20 -12.18
N ARG A 442 -13.76 -14.48 -11.95
CA ARG A 442 -13.03 -15.55 -12.63
C ARG A 442 -13.36 -15.63 -14.12
N PRO A 443 -14.64 -15.66 -14.55
CA PRO A 443 -14.99 -15.67 -15.97
C PRO A 443 -14.54 -14.39 -16.70
N ILE A 444 -14.73 -13.21 -16.11
CA ILE A 444 -14.30 -11.95 -16.70
C ILE A 444 -12.77 -11.93 -16.85
N ALA A 445 -12.01 -12.24 -15.79
CA ALA A 445 -10.56 -12.26 -15.83
C ALA A 445 -10.02 -13.23 -16.91
N ALA A 446 -10.61 -14.41 -17.03
CA ALA A 446 -10.24 -15.39 -18.03
C ALA A 446 -10.58 -14.92 -19.47
N GLU A 447 -11.75 -14.34 -19.67
CA GLU A 447 -12.17 -13.83 -20.98
C GLU A 447 -11.30 -12.64 -21.41
N GLN A 448 -10.96 -11.72 -20.50
CA GLN A 448 -10.07 -10.60 -20.84
C GLN A 448 -8.65 -11.09 -21.17
N LEU A 449 -8.16 -12.13 -20.50
CA LEU A 449 -6.88 -12.74 -20.85
C LEU A 449 -6.92 -13.40 -22.24
N ARG A 450 -8.00 -14.11 -22.57
CA ARG A 450 -8.23 -14.67 -23.91
C ARG A 450 -8.25 -13.56 -24.98
N ARG A 451 -8.99 -12.45 -24.73
CA ARG A 451 -9.05 -11.29 -25.62
C ARG A 451 -7.69 -10.69 -25.87
N LEU A 452 -6.90 -10.48 -24.81
CA LEU A 452 -5.53 -9.98 -24.91
C LEU A 452 -4.66 -10.90 -25.80
N GLN A 453 -4.78 -12.23 -25.63
CA GLN A 453 -4.03 -13.19 -26.45
C GLN A 453 -4.47 -13.24 -27.92
N ALA A 454 -5.76 -12.95 -28.17
CA ALA A 454 -6.34 -12.92 -29.52
C ALA A 454 -6.24 -11.56 -30.22
N ASP A 455 -5.64 -10.55 -29.56
CA ASP A 455 -5.57 -9.17 -30.07
C ASP A 455 -6.97 -8.51 -30.23
N GLU A 456 -7.90 -8.88 -29.34
CA GLU A 456 -9.23 -8.30 -29.28
C GLU A 456 -9.28 -7.14 -28.27
N PRO A 457 -10.12 -6.10 -28.51
CA PRO A 457 -10.25 -4.97 -27.56
C PRO A 457 -10.80 -5.43 -26.22
N PRO A 458 -10.38 -4.80 -25.11
CA PRO A 458 -10.91 -5.09 -23.79
C PRO A 458 -12.38 -4.68 -23.67
N THR A 459 -13.07 -5.33 -22.72
CA THR A 459 -14.45 -4.97 -22.35
C THR A 459 -14.60 -4.71 -20.85
N HIS A 460 -13.59 -5.05 -20.05
CA HIS A 460 -13.55 -4.82 -18.60
C HIS A 460 -12.14 -4.44 -18.17
N HIS A 461 -12.03 -3.68 -17.08
CA HIS A 461 -10.74 -3.31 -16.47
C HIS A 461 -9.99 -4.52 -15.91
N LEU A 462 -10.71 -5.50 -15.38
CA LEU A 462 -10.13 -6.69 -14.78
C LEU A 462 -9.43 -7.57 -15.82
N LEU A 463 -8.22 -8.00 -15.50
CA LEU A 463 -7.45 -8.94 -16.32
C LEU A 463 -6.86 -10.05 -15.42
N GLY A 464 -7.01 -11.31 -15.82
CA GLY A 464 -6.33 -12.40 -15.13
C GLY A 464 -4.82 -12.26 -15.21
N LEU A 465 -4.11 -12.37 -14.10
CA LEU A 465 -2.66 -12.42 -14.14
C LEU A 465 -2.24 -13.70 -14.88
N PRO A 466 -1.39 -13.58 -15.91
CA PRO A 466 -0.91 -14.75 -16.62
C PRO A 466 -0.13 -15.65 -15.65
N GLY A 467 -0.33 -16.97 -15.80
CA GLY A 467 0.21 -17.97 -14.92
C GLY A 467 1.71 -17.80 -14.65
N VAL A 468 2.11 -18.21 -13.46
CA VAL A 468 3.48 -18.16 -12.97
C VAL A 468 4.42 -18.87 -13.93
N SER A 469 5.38 -18.16 -14.50
CA SER A 469 6.36 -18.77 -15.40
C SER A 469 7.29 -19.72 -14.62
N ARG A 470 7.74 -20.79 -15.25
CA ARG A 470 8.74 -21.71 -14.65
C ARG A 470 10.03 -20.97 -14.25
N ARG A 471 10.31 -19.82 -14.86
CA ARG A 471 11.48 -18.98 -14.60
C ARG A 471 11.36 -18.21 -13.28
N SER A 472 10.16 -17.79 -12.87
CA SER A 472 9.90 -17.11 -11.60
C SER A 472 9.97 -18.03 -10.37
N ARG A 473 10.08 -19.34 -10.57
CA ARG A 473 10.32 -20.34 -9.49
C ARG A 473 11.79 -20.53 -9.18
N ARG A 474 12.69 -19.81 -9.85
CA ARG A 474 14.15 -19.97 -9.73
C ARG A 474 14.74 -19.02 -8.69
N LEU A 475 15.94 -19.37 -8.22
CA LEU A 475 16.83 -18.78 -7.22
C LEU A 475 16.93 -17.24 -7.12
N LEU A 476 16.52 -16.48 -8.15
CA LEU A 476 16.75 -15.02 -8.18
C LEU A 476 15.88 -14.27 -7.17
N GLY A 477 14.65 -14.73 -6.88
CA GLY A 477 13.77 -14.09 -5.90
C GLY A 477 14.36 -14.09 -4.48
N PRO A 478 14.69 -15.27 -3.91
CA PRO A 478 15.27 -15.32 -2.57
C PRO A 478 16.63 -14.65 -2.44
N VAL A 479 17.45 -14.63 -3.51
CA VAL A 479 18.76 -13.95 -3.51
C VAL A 479 18.59 -12.44 -3.58
N GLN A 480 17.60 -11.95 -4.30
CA GLN A 480 17.31 -10.52 -4.38
C GLN A 480 16.79 -9.99 -3.02
N GLY A 481 15.90 -10.72 -2.34
CA GLY A 481 15.51 -10.43 -0.96
C GLY A 481 16.69 -10.41 0.03
N LEU A 482 17.72 -11.23 -0.18
CA LEU A 482 18.96 -11.19 0.61
C LEU A 482 19.82 -9.96 0.33
N LEU A 483 19.87 -9.48 -0.92
CA LEU A 483 20.58 -8.26 -1.30
C LEU A 483 19.84 -7.00 -0.84
N ASP A 484 18.51 -7.08 -0.83
CA ASP A 484 17.66 -5.99 -0.38
C ASP A 484 17.55 -5.92 1.16
N ASP A 485 17.87 -7.01 1.89
CA ASP A 485 17.93 -7.09 3.36
C ASP A 485 19.36 -6.92 3.94
N ALA A 486 20.37 -6.68 3.11
CA ALA A 486 21.75 -6.48 3.54
C ALA A 486 22.05 -5.00 3.71
#